data_eed0124262f7f5787b2d996d860b9731
#
_entry.id   eed0124262f7f5787b2d996d860b9731
#
_cell.length_a   1.000
_cell.length_b   1.000
_cell.length_c   1.000
_cell.angle_alpha   90.00
_cell.angle_beta   90.00
_cell.angle_gamma   90.00
#
_symmetry.space_group_name_H-M   'P 1'
#
loop_
_entity.id
_entity.type
_entity.pdbx_description
1 polymer ?
#
loop_
_entity_poly.entity_id
_entity_poly.type
_entity_poly.pdbx_seq_one_letter_code
_entity_poly.pdbx_strand_id
1 'polypeptide(L)' 'DLNLTPRQAEVLDLLERGRTTSQIAGELHLSVETVRNHIRGILRATGTHSRLEAVAIANGLH' A
#
# COMPACT_ATOMS: atom_id res chain seq x y z
N ASP A 1 13.33 4.81 -6.74
CA ASP A 1 12.98 4.55 -5.35
C ASP A 1 11.70 5.28 -4.96
N LEU A 2 10.75 4.57 -4.38
CA LEU A 2 9.48 5.14 -3.95
C LEU A 2 9.67 5.88 -2.62
N ASN A 3 9.19 7.11 -2.54
CA ASN A 3 9.31 7.91 -1.33
C ASN A 3 8.18 7.56 -0.35
N LEU A 4 8.25 6.37 0.22
CA LEU A 4 7.24 5.84 1.13
C LEU A 4 7.72 5.86 2.57
N THR A 5 6.79 6.08 3.51
CA THR A 5 7.08 5.86 4.92
C THR A 5 7.22 4.35 5.18
N PRO A 6 7.88 3.94 6.28
CA PRO A 6 7.98 2.50 6.61
C PRO A 6 6.62 1.82 6.67
N ARG A 7 5.61 2.46 7.24
CA ARG A 7 4.28 1.86 7.34
C ARG A 7 3.62 1.76 5.97
N GLN A 8 3.80 2.76 5.11
CA GLN A 8 3.29 2.69 3.74
C GLN A 8 3.95 1.55 2.97
N ALA A 9 5.24 1.36 3.16
CA ALA A 9 5.97 0.26 2.53
C ALA A 9 5.43 -1.10 2.97
N GLU A 10 5.11 -1.25 4.27
CA GLU A 10 4.50 -2.47 4.78
C GLU A 10 3.14 -2.74 4.14
N VAL A 11 2.31 -1.70 4.05
CA VAL A 11 0.99 -1.82 3.43
C VAL A 11 1.12 -2.20 1.96
N LEU A 12 2.04 -1.57 1.24
CA LEU A 12 2.25 -1.87 -0.17
C LEU A 12 2.72 -3.31 -0.36
N ASP A 13 3.62 -3.80 0.49
CA ASP A 13 4.08 -5.18 0.44
C ASP A 13 2.92 -6.16 0.58
N LEU A 14 2.01 -5.91 1.51
CA LEU A 14 0.84 -6.76 1.71
C LEU A 14 -0.13 -6.69 0.53
N LEU A 15 -0.27 -5.52 -0.09
CA LEU A 15 -1.07 -5.38 -1.30
C LEU A 15 -0.48 -6.21 -2.44
N GLU A 16 0.84 -6.22 -2.57
CA GLU A 16 1.52 -7.03 -3.59
C GLU A 16 1.27 -8.51 -3.38
N ARG A 17 1.08 -8.92 -2.13
CA ARG A 17 0.79 -10.31 -1.77
C ARG A 17 -0.70 -10.66 -1.93
N GLY A 18 -1.51 -9.73 -2.40
CA GLY A 18 -2.93 -9.96 -2.63
C GLY A 18 -3.82 -9.82 -1.40
N ARG A 19 -3.34 -9.19 -0.33
CA ARG A 19 -4.15 -8.96 0.86
C ARG A 19 -5.20 -7.89 0.61
N THR A 20 -6.39 -8.09 1.17
CA THR A 20 -7.45 -7.08 1.16
C THR A 20 -7.18 -6.02 2.24
N THR A 21 -7.87 -4.88 2.17
CA THR A 21 -7.75 -3.85 3.21
C THR A 21 -8.08 -4.40 4.58
N SER A 22 -9.12 -5.24 4.68
CA SER A 22 -9.50 -5.86 5.95
C SER A 22 -8.40 -6.78 6.49
N GLN A 23 -7.77 -7.57 5.61
CA GLN A 23 -6.69 -8.45 6.01
C GLN A 23 -5.46 -7.68 6.46
N ILE A 24 -5.13 -6.60 5.75
CA ILE A 24 -4.00 -5.74 6.11
C ILE A 24 -4.26 -5.10 7.47
N ALA A 25 -5.47 -4.59 7.69
CA ALA A 25 -5.84 -3.99 8.96
C ALA A 25 -5.67 -4.98 10.11
N GLY A 26 -6.09 -6.23 9.92
CA GLY A 26 -5.94 -7.27 10.93
C GLY A 26 -4.48 -7.61 11.18
N GLU A 27 -3.68 -7.77 10.13
CA GLU A 27 -2.27 -8.14 10.26
C GLU A 27 -1.44 -7.04 10.93
N LEU A 28 -1.75 -5.77 10.66
CA LEU A 28 -1.00 -4.64 11.20
C LEU A 28 -1.63 -4.04 12.46
N HIS A 29 -2.75 -4.61 12.93
CA HIS A 29 -3.49 -4.10 14.09
C HIS A 29 -3.91 -2.64 13.90
N LEU A 30 -4.42 -2.33 12.70
CA LEU A 30 -4.90 -1.00 12.35
C LEU A 30 -6.37 -1.08 11.98
N SER A 31 -7.05 0.08 11.99
CA SER A 31 -8.41 0.15 11.46
C SER A 31 -8.35 0.12 9.92
N VAL A 32 -9.44 -0.30 9.30
CA VAL A 32 -9.56 -0.28 7.83
C VAL A 32 -9.40 1.14 7.30
N GLU A 33 -9.93 2.12 8.02
CA GLU A 33 -9.83 3.52 7.61
C GLU A 33 -8.36 3.98 7.59
N THR A 34 -7.58 3.58 8.60
CA THR A 34 -6.15 3.90 8.64
C THR A 34 -5.41 3.26 7.46
N VAL A 35 -5.74 2.00 7.14
CA VAL A 35 -5.14 1.33 5.99
C VAL A 35 -5.48 2.07 4.70
N ARG A 36 -6.72 2.51 4.54
CA ARG A 36 -7.13 3.28 3.37
C ARG A 36 -6.34 4.59 3.25
N ASN A 37 -6.10 5.25 4.39
CA ASN A 37 -5.31 6.48 4.41
C ASN A 37 -3.87 6.22 3.98
N HIS A 38 -3.28 5.10 4.40
CA HIS A 38 -1.95 4.71 3.94
C HIS A 38 -1.94 4.45 2.44
N ILE A 39 -2.97 3.79 1.92
CA ILE A 39 -3.08 3.52 0.48
C ILE A 39 -3.17 4.83 -0.30
N ARG A 40 -3.95 5.80 0.17
CA ARG A 40 -4.02 7.12 -0.47
C ARG A 40 -2.64 7.78 -0.52
N GLY A 41 -1.88 7.67 0.57
CA GLY A 41 -0.52 8.19 0.63
C GLY A 41 0.40 7.49 -0.37
N ILE A 42 0.26 6.17 -0.50
CA ILE A 42 1.03 5.39 -1.48
C ILE A 42 0.70 5.84 -2.91
N LEU A 43 -0.59 6.01 -3.23
CA LEU A 43 -1.00 6.46 -4.55
C LEU A 43 -0.42 7.82 -4.87
N ARG A 44 -0.43 8.73 -3.89
CA ARG A 44 0.14 10.06 -4.05
C ARG A 44 1.64 10.00 -4.27
N ALA A 45 2.35 9.17 -3.49
CA ALA A 45 3.80 9.04 -3.58
C ALA A 45 4.24 8.41 -4.89
N THR A 46 3.45 7.47 -5.43
CA THR A 46 3.77 6.78 -6.68
C THR A 46 3.23 7.51 -7.91
N GLY A 47 2.41 8.55 -7.71
CA GLY A 47 1.79 9.28 -8.81
C GLY A 47 0.74 8.48 -9.58
N THR A 48 0.16 7.46 -8.94
CA THR A 48 -0.85 6.61 -9.56
C THR A 48 -2.24 6.95 -9.06
N HIS A 49 -3.26 6.39 -9.74
CA HIS A 49 -4.65 6.64 -9.40
C HIS A 49 -5.36 5.40 -8.84
N SER A 50 -4.68 4.26 -8.76
CA SER A 50 -5.29 3.03 -8.25
C SER A 50 -4.23 2.18 -7.54
N ARG A 51 -4.70 1.35 -6.59
CA ARG A 51 -3.81 0.44 -5.88
C ARG A 51 -3.17 -0.58 -6.83
N LEU A 52 -3.88 -0.95 -7.90
CA LEU A 52 -3.35 -1.89 -8.88
C LEU A 52 -2.14 -1.29 -9.60
N GLU A 53 -2.21 -0.01 -9.98
CA GLU A 53 -1.07 0.67 -10.59
C GLU A 53 0.10 0.78 -9.62
N ALA A 54 -0.18 1.09 -8.35
CA ALA A 54 0.87 1.20 -7.34
C ALA A 54 1.61 -0.13 -7.17
N VAL A 55 0.87 -1.24 -7.13
CA VAL A 55 1.46 -2.57 -7.04
C VAL A 55 2.28 -2.89 -8.28
N ALA A 56 1.79 -2.53 -9.46
CA ALA A 56 2.50 -2.76 -10.71
C ALA A 56 3.82 -2.00 -10.75
N ILE A 57 3.83 -0.74 -10.28
CA ILE A 57 5.04 0.06 -10.20
C ILE A 57 6.04 -0.56 -9.23
N ALA A 58 5.56 -0.98 -8.05
CA ALA A 58 6.40 -1.61 -7.04
C ALA A 58 7.03 -2.89 -7.58
N ASN A 59 6.26 -3.72 -8.29
CA ASN A 59 6.76 -4.94 -8.89
C ASN A 59 7.83 -4.65 -9.94
N GLY A 60 7.70 -3.56 -10.67
CA GLY A 60 8.68 -3.15 -11.66
C GLY A 60 10.00 -2.68 -11.06
N LEU A 61 10.02 -2.36 -9.76
CA LEU A 61 11.23 -1.93 -9.06
C LEU A 61 11.98 -3.09 -8.42
N HIS A 62 11.41 -4.26 -8.42
CA HIS A 62 12.04 -5.47 -7.85
C HIS A 62 12.91 -6.19 -8.90
#